data_9cac93896321f9f20f23334355112540
#
_entry.id   9cac93896321f9f20f23334355112540
#
_cell.length_a   1.000
_cell.length_b   1.000
_cell.length_c   1.000
_cell.angle_alpha   90.00
_cell.angle_beta   90.00
_cell.angle_gamma   90.00
#
_symmetry.space_group_name_H-M   'P 1'
#
loop_
_entity.id
_entity.type
_entity.pdbx_description
1 polymer ?
#
loop_
_entity_poly.entity_id
_entity_poly.type
_entity_poly.pdbx_seq_one_letter_code
_entity_poly.pdbx_strand_id
1 'polypeptide(L)'
;MRTIRFGLSLPPSVADVERVRELALLADASGLDLLGIQDHPYVSQFLDTMSLIAVLLAETRRLHLFPNVASLPLRSPALLAKAAASLDVLSEGRFELGIGAGASWDGIVAMGSQRRTAGEAIEALEEAIAVIRSIWSGKRGLRYSGKHYTLHGLHGGPVPPHSIGIWVGAVGERMLHLTGQLADGWAAPIVSYLPYERWGWAQEVIDNGAREAGRDPSEVLRIANIVGNIANQGGSKQLRGSAPLEGTSTYWAEMLVSLAVELRFDAFVFWPQEMSREQVERFAHEIAPAVREALEKEQA
;
A
#
# COMPACT_ATOMS: atom_id res chain seq x y z
N MET A 1 -14.40 -0.83 16.03
CA MET A 1 -13.50 -0.29 14.98
C MET A 1 -12.22 -1.09 14.99
N ARG A 2 -11.51 -1.25 13.85
CA ARG A 2 -10.18 -1.89 13.84
C ARG A 2 -9.15 -1.00 14.54
N THR A 3 -8.09 -1.59 15.08
CA THR A 3 -6.95 -0.81 15.57
C THR A 3 -6.30 -0.05 14.41
N ILE A 4 -6.20 1.27 14.53
CA ILE A 4 -5.61 2.12 13.48
C ILE A 4 -4.10 1.86 13.41
N ARG A 5 -3.61 1.61 12.18
CA ARG A 5 -2.19 1.41 11.89
C ARG A 5 -1.55 2.68 11.33
N PHE A 6 -0.31 2.93 11.71
CA PHE A 6 0.47 4.07 11.24
C PHE A 6 1.73 3.59 10.53
N GLY A 7 2.06 4.24 9.44
CA GLY A 7 3.22 3.85 8.65
C GLY A 7 3.90 5.02 7.97
N LEU A 8 5.02 4.70 7.35
CA LEU A 8 5.84 5.61 6.57
C LEU A 8 5.91 5.11 5.13
N SER A 9 6.01 5.98 4.15
CA SER A 9 6.35 5.62 2.77
C SER A 9 7.61 6.32 2.33
N LEU A 10 8.56 5.55 1.77
CA LEU A 10 9.86 6.04 1.35
C LEU A 10 10.12 5.69 -0.13
N PRO A 11 10.83 6.57 -0.88
CA PRO A 11 11.29 6.26 -2.22
C PRO A 11 12.51 5.32 -2.15
N PRO A 12 12.66 4.37 -3.08
CA PRO A 12 13.84 3.51 -3.15
C PRO A 12 15.04 4.21 -3.81
N SER A 13 15.36 5.43 -3.39
CA SER A 13 16.38 6.29 -3.99
C SER A 13 17.79 5.74 -3.80
N VAL A 14 18.56 5.59 -4.90
CA VAL A 14 19.97 5.19 -4.86
C VAL A 14 20.83 6.23 -4.14
N ALA A 15 20.55 7.52 -4.40
CA ALA A 15 21.31 8.62 -3.79
C ALA A 15 21.11 8.72 -2.27
N ASP A 16 19.95 8.29 -1.78
CA ASP A 16 19.54 8.44 -0.38
C ASP A 16 19.42 7.10 0.35
N VAL A 17 20.02 6.02 -0.19
CA VAL A 17 19.82 4.66 0.34
C VAL A 17 20.11 4.54 1.84
N GLU A 18 21.17 5.19 2.34
CA GLU A 18 21.52 5.18 3.77
C GLU A 18 20.45 5.95 4.58
N ARG A 19 19.94 7.06 4.05
CA ARG A 19 18.85 7.81 4.69
C ARG A 19 17.56 6.98 4.73
N VAL A 20 17.22 6.27 3.65
CA VAL A 20 16.05 5.38 3.59
C VAL A 20 16.17 4.30 4.66
N ARG A 21 17.34 3.65 4.80
CA ARG A 21 17.59 2.66 5.84
C ARG A 21 17.50 3.25 7.25
N GLU A 22 18.13 4.41 7.47
CA GLU A 22 18.05 5.12 8.75
C GLU A 22 16.61 5.43 9.16
N LEU A 23 15.80 5.96 8.24
CA LEU A 23 14.40 6.30 8.52
C LEU A 23 13.53 5.06 8.72
N ALA A 24 13.80 3.97 8.03
CA ALA A 24 13.12 2.69 8.23
C ALA A 24 13.39 2.12 9.64
N LEU A 25 14.68 2.12 10.06
CA LEU A 25 15.06 1.69 11.40
C LEU A 25 14.47 2.60 12.49
N LEU A 26 14.44 3.90 12.24
CA LEU A 26 13.81 4.86 13.15
C LEU A 26 12.31 4.60 13.27
N ALA A 27 11.61 4.38 12.17
CA ALA A 27 10.19 4.05 12.14
C ALA A 27 9.88 2.76 12.94
N ASP A 28 10.71 1.73 12.77
CA ASP A 28 10.62 0.47 13.51
C ASP A 28 10.82 0.69 15.03
N ALA A 29 11.87 1.41 15.41
CA ALA A 29 12.18 1.73 16.82
C ALA A 29 11.12 2.64 17.47
N SER A 30 10.51 3.53 16.68
CA SER A 30 9.46 4.45 17.14
C SER A 30 8.05 3.83 17.20
N GLY A 31 7.91 2.57 16.87
CA GLY A 31 6.65 1.83 17.01
C GLY A 31 5.62 2.10 15.92
N LEU A 32 6.04 2.52 14.74
CA LEU A 32 5.17 2.50 13.56
C LEU A 32 4.88 1.05 13.13
N ASP A 33 3.76 0.87 12.42
CA ASP A 33 3.25 -0.45 12.07
C ASP A 33 3.62 -0.86 10.65
N LEU A 34 3.71 0.11 9.72
CA LEU A 34 3.83 -0.13 8.28
C LEU A 34 4.99 0.64 7.65
N LEU A 35 5.61 0.06 6.63
CA LEU A 35 6.54 0.78 5.75
C LEU A 35 6.27 0.43 4.28
N GLY A 36 5.82 1.42 3.52
CA GLY A 36 5.64 1.34 2.08
C GLY A 36 6.88 1.77 1.31
N ILE A 37 7.24 1.03 0.28
CA ILE A 37 8.32 1.38 -0.65
C ILE A 37 7.73 1.51 -2.06
N GLN A 38 7.99 2.64 -2.73
CA GLN A 38 7.52 2.87 -4.11
C GLN A 38 8.10 1.82 -5.08
N ASP A 39 7.32 1.43 -6.09
CA ASP A 39 7.78 0.52 -7.14
C ASP A 39 7.65 1.14 -8.53
N HIS A 40 8.67 1.88 -8.92
CA HIS A 40 8.82 2.48 -10.24
C HIS A 40 10.14 2.02 -10.89
N PRO A 41 10.25 0.75 -11.32
CA PRO A 41 11.51 0.16 -11.79
C PRO A 41 12.11 0.87 -13.00
N TYR A 42 11.30 1.60 -13.77
CA TYR A 42 11.72 2.42 -14.92
C TYR A 42 12.38 3.76 -14.53
N VAL A 43 12.41 4.11 -13.26
CA VAL A 43 13.14 5.28 -12.76
C VAL A 43 14.59 4.87 -12.46
N SER A 44 15.54 5.39 -13.25
CA SER A 44 16.95 4.96 -13.20
C SER A 44 17.63 5.21 -11.86
N GLN A 45 17.14 6.16 -11.07
CA GLN A 45 17.65 6.48 -9.73
C GLN A 45 17.01 5.63 -8.61
N PHE A 46 16.11 4.71 -8.95
CA PHE A 46 15.45 3.85 -7.97
C PHE A 46 16.05 2.45 -7.97
N LEU A 47 16.23 1.92 -6.78
CA LEU A 47 16.52 0.50 -6.56
C LEU A 47 15.28 -0.35 -6.89
N ASP A 48 15.47 -1.64 -7.18
CA ASP A 48 14.37 -2.58 -7.22
C ASP A 48 13.71 -2.68 -5.84
N THR A 49 12.41 -2.48 -5.81
CA THR A 49 11.64 -2.38 -4.57
C THR A 49 11.64 -3.66 -3.77
N MET A 50 11.52 -4.83 -4.42
CA MET A 50 11.50 -6.11 -3.70
C MET A 50 12.87 -6.42 -3.08
N SER A 51 13.96 -6.03 -3.75
CA SER A 51 15.33 -6.16 -3.24
C SER A 51 15.55 -5.27 -2.01
N LEU A 52 15.10 -4.01 -2.05
CA LEU A 52 15.21 -3.11 -0.91
C LEU A 52 14.35 -3.58 0.27
N ILE A 53 13.11 -4.00 0.02
CA ILE A 53 12.23 -4.56 1.06
C ILE A 53 12.88 -5.78 1.74
N ALA A 54 13.55 -6.66 0.99
CA ALA A 54 14.24 -7.81 1.56
C ALA A 54 15.33 -7.40 2.58
N VAL A 55 16.11 -6.36 2.25
CA VAL A 55 17.13 -5.82 3.15
C VAL A 55 16.50 -5.20 4.37
N LEU A 56 15.47 -4.35 4.18
CA LEU A 56 14.81 -3.65 5.28
C LEU A 56 14.07 -4.63 6.23
N LEU A 57 13.46 -5.70 5.70
CA LEU A 57 12.86 -6.76 6.54
C LEU A 57 13.89 -7.46 7.41
N ALA A 58 15.12 -7.67 6.90
CA ALA A 58 16.20 -8.27 7.68
C ALA A 58 16.75 -7.33 8.76
N GLU A 59 16.68 -6.02 8.56
CA GLU A 59 17.21 -5.00 9.47
C GLU A 59 16.16 -4.54 10.51
N THR A 60 14.86 -4.64 10.22
CA THR A 60 13.75 -4.25 11.11
C THR A 60 13.19 -5.45 11.87
N ARG A 61 12.39 -5.19 12.90
CA ARG A 61 11.86 -6.24 13.80
C ARG A 61 10.34 -6.29 13.89
N ARG A 62 9.67 -5.18 13.65
CA ARG A 62 8.24 -5.00 13.92
C ARG A 62 7.45 -4.52 12.71
N LEU A 63 8.05 -3.68 11.87
CA LEU A 63 7.39 -3.11 10.71
C LEU A 63 6.94 -4.22 9.74
N HIS A 64 5.69 -4.11 9.30
CA HIS A 64 5.22 -4.78 8.10
C HIS A 64 5.59 -3.95 6.87
N LEU A 65 6.28 -4.56 5.92
CA LEU A 65 6.73 -3.89 4.71
C LEU A 65 5.90 -4.30 3.50
N PHE A 66 5.69 -3.35 2.60
CA PHE A 66 4.95 -3.60 1.37
C PHE A 66 5.43 -2.71 0.22
N PRO A 67 5.41 -3.20 -1.02
CA PRO A 67 5.53 -2.32 -2.19
C PRO A 67 4.30 -1.41 -2.25
N ASN A 68 4.49 -0.10 -2.44
CA ASN A 68 3.41 0.88 -2.43
C ASN A 68 3.29 1.61 -3.79
N VAL A 69 2.83 0.98 -4.86
CA VAL A 69 2.43 -0.42 -4.97
C VAL A 69 3.21 -1.10 -6.10
N ALA A 70 3.37 -2.44 -6.04
CA ALA A 70 4.09 -3.22 -7.07
C ALA A 70 3.49 -3.02 -8.46
N SER A 71 4.35 -2.75 -9.45
CA SER A 71 3.98 -2.60 -10.86
C SER A 71 3.73 -3.97 -11.50
N LEU A 72 2.49 -4.46 -11.49
CA LEU A 72 2.14 -5.76 -12.07
C LEU A 72 2.63 -5.96 -13.51
N PRO A 73 2.58 -4.97 -14.44
CA PRO A 73 3.08 -5.18 -15.81
C PRO A 73 4.55 -5.55 -15.90
N LEU A 74 5.34 -5.22 -14.89
CA LEU A 74 6.78 -5.52 -14.84
C LEU A 74 7.12 -6.73 -13.98
N ARG A 75 6.12 -7.34 -13.30
CA ARG A 75 6.31 -8.45 -12.38
C ARG A 75 5.30 -9.56 -12.70
N SER A 76 5.78 -10.69 -13.24
CA SER A 76 4.93 -11.87 -13.45
C SER A 76 4.22 -12.24 -12.14
N PRO A 77 2.88 -12.47 -12.13
CA PRO A 77 2.14 -12.77 -10.92
C PRO A 77 2.63 -14.04 -10.22
N ALA A 78 3.10 -15.03 -10.96
CA ALA A 78 3.65 -16.26 -10.37
C ALA A 78 4.98 -16.00 -9.64
N LEU A 79 5.88 -15.20 -10.24
CA LEU A 79 7.14 -14.83 -9.59
C LEU A 79 6.90 -13.86 -8.43
N LEU A 80 5.96 -12.92 -8.57
CA LEU A 80 5.58 -11.99 -7.51
C LEU A 80 5.00 -12.73 -6.30
N ALA A 81 4.12 -13.72 -6.53
CA ALA A 81 3.60 -14.58 -5.46
C ALA A 81 4.71 -15.35 -4.73
N LYS A 82 5.69 -15.88 -5.51
CA LYS A 82 6.85 -16.59 -4.95
C LYS A 82 7.71 -15.66 -4.10
N ALA A 83 8.03 -14.47 -4.60
CA ALA A 83 8.84 -13.48 -3.89
C ALA A 83 8.13 -13.01 -2.61
N ALA A 84 6.84 -12.65 -2.69
CA ALA A 84 6.04 -12.22 -1.56
C ALA A 84 6.00 -13.27 -0.44
N ALA A 85 5.65 -14.52 -0.76
CA ALA A 85 5.64 -15.60 0.21
C ALA A 85 7.03 -15.92 0.78
N SER A 86 8.09 -15.74 0.00
CA SER A 86 9.46 -15.92 0.49
C SER A 86 9.85 -14.82 1.48
N LEU A 87 9.53 -13.57 1.18
CA LEU A 87 9.77 -12.45 2.08
C LEU A 87 8.96 -12.60 3.38
N ASP A 88 7.74 -13.08 3.27
CA ASP A 88 6.88 -13.33 4.42
C ASP A 88 7.45 -14.42 5.34
N VAL A 89 7.91 -15.55 4.78
CA VAL A 89 8.57 -16.62 5.53
C VAL A 89 9.86 -16.10 6.20
N LEU A 90 10.70 -15.37 5.46
CA LEU A 90 11.98 -14.86 5.96
C LEU A 90 11.82 -13.78 7.04
N SER A 91 10.71 -13.06 7.03
CA SER A 91 10.40 -11.99 7.98
C SER A 91 9.46 -12.42 9.10
N GLU A 92 9.08 -13.71 9.16
CA GLU A 92 8.15 -14.23 10.16
C GLU A 92 6.77 -13.54 10.12
N GLY A 93 6.24 -13.34 8.90
CA GLY A 93 4.87 -12.81 8.72
C GLY A 93 4.78 -11.28 8.64
N ARG A 94 5.84 -10.57 8.20
CA ARG A 94 5.87 -9.10 8.13
C ARG A 94 5.87 -8.53 6.71
N PHE A 95 5.39 -9.28 5.72
CA PHE A 95 5.26 -8.80 4.35
C PHE A 95 3.80 -8.69 3.94
N GLU A 96 3.43 -7.57 3.32
CA GLU A 96 2.13 -7.38 2.69
C GLU A 96 2.31 -7.05 1.19
N LEU A 97 1.31 -7.32 0.37
CA LEU A 97 1.41 -7.11 -1.08
C LEU A 97 0.53 -5.94 -1.55
N GLY A 98 1.12 -4.74 -1.61
CA GLY A 98 0.54 -3.67 -2.40
C GLY A 98 0.75 -3.93 -3.90
N ILE A 99 -0.29 -3.84 -4.74
CA ILE A 99 -0.22 -4.14 -6.16
C ILE A 99 -1.05 -3.14 -6.98
N GLY A 100 -0.53 -2.75 -8.15
CA GLY A 100 -1.20 -1.86 -9.09
C GLY A 100 -1.15 -2.39 -10.52
N ALA A 101 -2.17 -2.04 -11.32
CA ALA A 101 -2.30 -2.48 -12.70
C ALA A 101 -1.32 -1.81 -13.68
N GLY A 102 -0.51 -0.86 -13.19
CA GLY A 102 0.41 -0.04 -14.00
C GLY A 102 -0.11 1.38 -14.21
N ALA A 103 0.77 2.38 -14.05
CA ALA A 103 0.45 3.80 -14.19
C ALA A 103 1.27 4.48 -15.30
N SER A 104 2.59 4.44 -15.24
CA SER A 104 3.49 5.06 -16.22
C SER A 104 3.79 4.11 -17.39
N TRP A 105 2.86 4.01 -18.33
CA TRP A 105 2.96 3.05 -19.43
C TRP A 105 4.15 3.27 -20.35
N ASP A 106 4.63 4.50 -20.53
CA ASP A 106 5.83 4.77 -21.35
C ASP A 106 7.07 4.15 -20.69
N GLY A 107 7.23 4.32 -19.39
CA GLY A 107 8.30 3.67 -18.62
C GLY A 107 8.18 2.15 -18.61
N ILE A 108 6.98 1.62 -18.44
CA ILE A 108 6.70 0.17 -18.46
C ILE A 108 7.07 -0.44 -19.82
N VAL A 109 6.70 0.22 -20.92
CA VAL A 109 7.04 -0.21 -22.29
C VAL A 109 8.54 -0.11 -22.55
N ALA A 110 9.19 0.94 -22.06
CA ALA A 110 10.64 1.10 -22.18
C ALA A 110 11.43 -0.05 -21.49
N MET A 111 10.84 -0.70 -20.49
CA MET A 111 11.40 -1.90 -19.83
C MET A 111 11.02 -3.21 -20.52
N GLY A 112 10.38 -3.17 -21.70
CA GLY A 112 10.10 -4.33 -22.52
C GLY A 112 8.71 -4.96 -22.33
N SER A 113 7.87 -4.43 -21.47
CA SER A 113 6.49 -4.90 -21.34
C SER A 113 5.57 -4.35 -22.41
N GLN A 114 4.54 -5.12 -22.74
CA GLN A 114 3.52 -4.67 -23.69
C GLN A 114 2.57 -3.66 -23.01
N ARG A 115 2.21 -2.61 -23.77
CA ARG A 115 1.20 -1.65 -23.34
C ARG A 115 -0.17 -2.34 -23.26
N ARG A 116 -0.89 -2.09 -22.19
CA ARG A 116 -2.27 -2.52 -22.02
C ARG A 116 -3.21 -1.31 -22.05
N THR A 117 -4.39 -1.51 -22.57
CA THR A 117 -5.51 -0.59 -22.36
C THR A 117 -5.95 -0.64 -20.89
N ALA A 118 -6.70 0.37 -20.44
CA ALA A 118 -7.23 0.38 -19.08
C ALA A 118 -8.08 -0.87 -18.76
N GLY A 119 -8.86 -1.36 -19.73
CA GLY A 119 -9.64 -2.59 -19.59
C GLY A 119 -8.76 -3.82 -19.42
N GLU A 120 -7.78 -4.00 -20.28
CA GLU A 120 -6.83 -5.13 -20.21
C GLU A 120 -5.99 -5.11 -18.93
N ALA A 121 -5.66 -3.93 -18.43
CA ALA A 121 -4.91 -3.80 -17.19
C ALA A 121 -5.74 -4.25 -15.95
N ILE A 122 -7.05 -3.97 -15.97
CA ILE A 122 -7.99 -4.43 -14.92
C ILE A 122 -8.17 -5.96 -15.00
N GLU A 123 -8.44 -6.50 -16.18
CA GLU A 123 -8.56 -7.95 -16.41
C GLU A 123 -7.29 -8.70 -15.98
N ALA A 124 -6.12 -8.14 -16.32
CA ALA A 124 -4.84 -8.73 -15.93
C ALA A 124 -4.61 -8.70 -14.40
N LEU A 125 -5.07 -7.65 -13.70
CA LEU A 125 -4.98 -7.59 -12.24
C LEU A 125 -5.92 -8.62 -11.59
N GLU A 126 -7.14 -8.76 -12.09
CA GLU A 126 -8.08 -9.77 -11.62
C GLU A 126 -7.50 -11.18 -11.73
N GLU A 127 -6.98 -11.54 -12.89
CA GLU A 127 -6.31 -12.82 -13.12
C GLU A 127 -5.06 -12.99 -12.22
N ALA A 128 -4.28 -11.92 -12.05
CA ALA A 128 -3.08 -11.96 -11.21
C ALA A 128 -3.40 -12.25 -9.75
N ILE A 129 -4.45 -11.65 -9.19
CA ILE A 129 -4.91 -11.93 -7.82
C ILE A 129 -5.29 -13.41 -7.66
N ALA A 130 -6.03 -13.96 -8.62
CA ALA A 130 -6.40 -15.37 -8.62
C ALA A 130 -5.16 -16.29 -8.70
N VAL A 131 -4.21 -15.98 -9.58
CA VAL A 131 -2.93 -16.71 -9.72
C VAL A 131 -2.12 -16.65 -8.43
N ILE A 132 -1.95 -15.48 -7.83
CA ILE A 132 -1.18 -15.26 -6.60
C ILE A 132 -1.77 -16.08 -5.46
N ARG A 133 -3.08 -15.97 -5.20
CA ARG A 133 -3.75 -16.73 -4.15
C ARG A 133 -3.68 -18.24 -4.38
N SER A 134 -3.79 -18.68 -5.64
CA SER A 134 -3.63 -20.08 -6.01
C SER A 134 -2.24 -20.61 -5.61
N ILE A 135 -1.18 -19.86 -5.88
CA ILE A 135 0.20 -20.24 -5.54
C ILE A 135 0.40 -20.28 -4.02
N TRP A 136 -0.11 -19.31 -3.27
CA TRP A 136 -0.03 -19.27 -1.82
C TRP A 136 -0.80 -20.40 -1.13
N SER A 137 -1.76 -21.04 -1.84
CA SER A 137 -2.48 -22.21 -1.30
C SER A 137 -1.61 -23.44 -1.05
N GLY A 138 -0.40 -23.49 -1.63
CA GLY A 138 0.51 -24.65 -1.53
C GLY A 138 0.05 -25.89 -2.28
N LYS A 139 -1.06 -25.86 -2.99
CA LYS A 139 -1.58 -27.00 -3.76
C LYS A 139 -0.63 -27.40 -4.90
N ARG A 140 -0.63 -28.68 -5.24
CA ARG A 140 0.15 -29.22 -6.37
C ARG A 140 -0.67 -29.27 -7.65
N GLY A 141 0.04 -29.18 -8.78
CA GLY A 141 -0.58 -29.35 -10.09
C GLY A 141 -1.51 -28.21 -10.49
N LEU A 142 -1.23 -26.99 -10.02
CA LEU A 142 -2.02 -25.80 -10.29
C LEU A 142 -2.10 -25.53 -11.78
N ARG A 143 -3.30 -25.35 -12.28
CA ARG A 143 -3.58 -24.96 -13.66
C ARG A 143 -4.46 -23.72 -13.62
N TYR A 144 -4.12 -22.77 -14.47
CA TYR A 144 -4.89 -21.55 -14.68
C TYR A 144 -4.87 -21.25 -16.19
N SER A 145 -5.98 -20.89 -16.78
CA SER A 145 -6.06 -20.54 -18.18
C SER A 145 -6.89 -19.26 -18.30
N GLY A 146 -6.21 -18.13 -18.21
CA GLY A 146 -6.78 -16.82 -18.42
C GLY A 146 -6.39 -16.23 -19.77
N LYS A 147 -6.84 -15.01 -20.02
CA LYS A 147 -6.49 -14.22 -21.21
C LYS A 147 -5.06 -13.67 -21.11
N HIS A 148 -4.63 -13.33 -19.90
CA HIS A 148 -3.35 -12.66 -19.63
C HIS A 148 -2.32 -13.57 -18.99
N TYR A 149 -2.74 -14.58 -18.24
CA TYR A 149 -1.81 -15.48 -17.53
C TYR A 149 -2.25 -16.94 -17.64
N THR A 150 -1.26 -17.83 -17.61
CA THR A 150 -1.48 -19.28 -17.69
C THR A 150 -0.54 -20.01 -16.75
N LEU A 151 -1.04 -21.05 -16.06
CA LEU A 151 -0.24 -21.99 -15.26
C LEU A 151 -0.41 -23.41 -15.79
N HIS A 152 0.67 -24.14 -15.93
CA HIS A 152 0.72 -25.49 -16.49
C HIS A 152 1.23 -26.51 -15.46
N GLY A 153 0.42 -26.88 -14.48
CA GLY A 153 0.79 -27.91 -13.52
C GLY A 153 1.83 -27.46 -12.47
N LEU A 154 1.86 -26.17 -12.14
CA LEU A 154 2.77 -25.60 -11.15
C LEU A 154 2.51 -26.19 -9.76
N HIS A 155 3.56 -26.46 -8.99
CA HIS A 155 3.43 -26.72 -7.56
C HIS A 155 3.51 -25.40 -6.79
N GLY A 156 2.44 -25.07 -6.06
CA GLY A 156 2.34 -23.84 -5.27
C GLY A 156 3.31 -23.80 -4.09
N GLY A 157 3.40 -22.63 -3.48
CA GLY A 157 4.22 -22.38 -2.30
C GLY A 157 5.53 -21.59 -2.58
N PRO A 158 6.26 -21.20 -1.51
CA PRO A 158 5.93 -21.54 -0.11
C PRO A 158 4.55 -21.03 0.29
N VAL A 159 3.93 -21.68 1.28
CA VAL A 159 2.73 -21.17 1.92
C VAL A 159 3.17 -20.07 2.89
N PRO A 160 2.62 -18.85 2.80
CA PRO A 160 2.94 -17.79 3.74
C PRO A 160 2.59 -18.19 5.18
N PRO A 161 3.39 -17.85 6.21
CA PRO A 161 3.09 -18.12 7.60
C PRO A 161 1.90 -17.29 8.13
N HIS A 162 1.63 -16.14 7.54
CA HIS A 162 0.40 -15.38 7.79
C HIS A 162 -0.41 -15.16 6.51
N SER A 163 -1.61 -14.64 6.63
CA SER A 163 -2.44 -14.29 5.48
C SER A 163 -1.98 -12.96 4.89
N ILE A 164 -1.08 -13.01 3.90
CA ILE A 164 -0.61 -11.80 3.20
C ILE A 164 -1.82 -11.06 2.62
N GLY A 165 -2.01 -9.81 3.00
CA GLY A 165 -3.04 -8.95 2.41
C GLY A 165 -2.64 -8.50 1.00
N ILE A 166 -3.58 -8.59 0.06
CA ILE A 166 -3.43 -8.01 -1.28
C ILE A 166 -4.11 -6.64 -1.26
N TRP A 167 -3.30 -5.56 -1.31
CA TRP A 167 -3.77 -4.18 -1.25
C TRP A 167 -3.65 -3.52 -2.61
N VAL A 168 -4.77 -3.15 -3.21
CA VAL A 168 -4.80 -2.62 -4.58
C VAL A 168 -4.69 -1.10 -4.58
N GLY A 169 -3.75 -0.57 -5.37
CA GLY A 169 -3.70 0.84 -5.74
C GLY A 169 -4.72 1.14 -6.84
N ALA A 170 -5.83 1.78 -6.50
CA ALA A 170 -6.95 2.01 -7.41
C ALA A 170 -7.39 3.48 -7.43
N VAL A 171 -7.70 3.99 -8.63
CA VAL A 171 -8.16 5.37 -8.88
C VAL A 171 -9.51 5.41 -9.61
N GLY A 172 -9.66 4.62 -10.67
CA GLY A 172 -10.85 4.62 -11.53
C GLY A 172 -11.95 3.70 -11.01
N GLU A 173 -13.20 4.01 -11.34
CA GLU A 173 -14.40 3.33 -10.85
C GLU A 173 -14.32 1.80 -10.98
N ARG A 174 -14.01 1.28 -12.17
CA ARG A 174 -13.91 -0.17 -12.41
C ARG A 174 -12.84 -0.85 -11.54
N MET A 175 -11.70 -0.17 -11.32
CA MET A 175 -10.63 -0.70 -10.49
C MET A 175 -10.98 -0.64 -9.01
N LEU A 176 -11.63 0.44 -8.55
CA LEU A 176 -12.16 0.56 -7.19
C LEU A 176 -13.22 -0.51 -6.90
N HIS A 177 -14.13 -0.74 -7.85
CA HIS A 177 -15.14 -1.78 -7.76
C HIS A 177 -14.51 -3.19 -7.65
N LEU A 178 -13.54 -3.51 -8.52
CA LEU A 178 -12.78 -4.76 -8.47
C LEU A 178 -12.03 -4.91 -7.13
N THR A 179 -11.50 -3.81 -6.59
CA THR A 179 -10.86 -3.80 -5.26
C THR A 179 -11.84 -4.27 -4.18
N GLY A 180 -13.06 -3.76 -4.19
CA GLY A 180 -14.11 -4.24 -3.29
C GLY A 180 -14.43 -5.73 -3.45
N GLN A 181 -14.52 -6.19 -4.68
CA GLN A 181 -14.84 -7.59 -4.98
C GLN A 181 -13.76 -8.57 -4.53
N LEU A 182 -12.49 -8.25 -4.75
CA LEU A 182 -11.42 -9.25 -4.68
C LEU A 182 -10.29 -8.91 -3.72
N ALA A 183 -9.98 -7.63 -3.45
CA ALA A 183 -8.80 -7.27 -2.67
C ALA A 183 -9.05 -7.37 -1.16
N ASP A 184 -7.96 -7.48 -0.40
CA ASP A 184 -7.99 -7.45 1.07
C ASP A 184 -7.83 -6.00 1.59
N GLY A 185 -7.40 -5.07 0.71
CA GLY A 185 -7.33 -3.66 1.03
C GLY A 185 -7.24 -2.74 -0.18
N TRP A 186 -7.53 -1.48 0.06
CA TRP A 186 -7.32 -0.38 -0.87
C TRP A 186 -6.17 0.49 -0.37
N ALA A 187 -5.05 0.49 -1.08
CA ALA A 187 -4.01 1.48 -0.89
C ALA A 187 -4.42 2.74 -1.66
N ALA A 188 -5.12 3.66 -0.98
CA ALA A 188 -5.54 4.91 -1.60
C ALA A 188 -4.31 5.65 -2.15
N PRO A 189 -4.30 6.01 -3.43
CA PRO A 189 -3.16 6.69 -4.02
C PRO A 189 -2.99 8.09 -3.42
N ILE A 190 -1.79 8.62 -3.54
CA ILE A 190 -1.53 10.01 -3.13
C ILE A 190 -2.44 10.99 -3.90
N VAL A 191 -2.70 12.14 -3.30
CA VAL A 191 -3.68 13.13 -3.78
C VAL A 191 -3.42 13.69 -5.18
N SER A 192 -2.22 13.58 -5.71
CA SER A 192 -1.93 13.93 -7.11
C SER A 192 -2.62 12.99 -8.13
N TYR A 193 -2.96 11.77 -7.74
CA TYR A 193 -3.71 10.82 -8.56
C TYR A 193 -5.20 10.78 -8.23
N LEU A 194 -5.58 10.96 -6.96
CA LEU A 194 -6.96 10.99 -6.51
C LEU A 194 -7.17 12.10 -5.47
N PRO A 195 -7.70 13.27 -5.85
CA PRO A 195 -7.96 14.38 -4.95
C PRO A 195 -8.83 14.00 -3.75
N TYR A 196 -8.65 14.67 -2.63
CA TYR A 196 -9.35 14.37 -1.36
C TYR A 196 -10.87 14.35 -1.49
N GLU A 197 -11.46 15.22 -2.30
CA GLU A 197 -12.89 15.31 -2.51
C GLU A 197 -13.48 14.04 -3.16
N ARG A 198 -12.64 13.24 -3.77
CA ARG A 198 -13.06 11.99 -4.39
C ARG A 198 -12.93 10.77 -3.50
N TRP A 199 -12.34 10.89 -2.31
CA TRP A 199 -12.13 9.75 -1.43
C TRP A 199 -13.45 9.15 -0.93
N GLY A 200 -14.46 9.98 -0.56
CA GLY A 200 -15.80 9.50 -0.19
C GLY A 200 -16.45 8.68 -1.31
N TRP A 201 -16.44 9.20 -2.53
CA TRP A 201 -16.92 8.46 -3.70
C TRP A 201 -16.15 7.14 -3.92
N ALA A 202 -14.84 7.14 -3.78
CA ALA A 202 -14.03 5.92 -3.94
C ALA A 202 -14.40 4.85 -2.91
N GLN A 203 -14.64 5.26 -1.65
CA GLN A 203 -15.12 4.37 -0.59
C GLN A 203 -16.46 3.72 -0.96
N GLU A 204 -17.42 4.50 -1.46
CA GLU A 204 -18.73 3.99 -1.87
C GLU A 204 -18.63 2.97 -3.01
N VAL A 205 -17.77 3.24 -4.00
CA VAL A 205 -17.56 2.31 -5.13
C VAL A 205 -16.96 0.99 -4.65
N ILE A 206 -16.00 1.03 -3.74
CA ILE A 206 -15.39 -0.17 -3.15
C ILE A 206 -16.43 -0.95 -2.33
N ASP A 207 -17.23 -0.25 -1.52
CA ASP A 207 -18.28 -0.87 -0.72
C ASP A 207 -19.31 -1.59 -1.59
N ASN A 208 -19.72 -0.96 -2.69
CA ASN A 208 -20.65 -1.57 -3.64
C ASN A 208 -20.06 -2.83 -4.28
N GLY A 209 -18.80 -2.77 -4.72
CA GLY A 209 -18.09 -3.94 -5.24
C GLY A 209 -18.02 -5.10 -4.23
N ALA A 210 -17.76 -4.79 -2.95
CA ALA A 210 -17.73 -5.80 -1.89
C ALA A 210 -19.11 -6.43 -1.68
N ARG A 211 -20.18 -5.62 -1.56
CA ARG A 211 -21.55 -6.12 -1.38
C ARG A 211 -22.02 -6.98 -2.56
N GLU A 212 -21.73 -6.58 -3.79
CA GLU A 212 -22.06 -7.36 -5.00
C GLU A 212 -21.35 -8.72 -5.03
N ALA A 213 -20.15 -8.81 -4.47
CA ALA A 213 -19.42 -10.06 -4.30
C ALA A 213 -19.83 -10.86 -3.04
N GLY A 214 -20.85 -10.41 -2.30
CA GLY A 214 -21.31 -11.06 -1.07
C GLY A 214 -20.34 -10.91 0.12
N ARG A 215 -19.46 -9.90 0.08
CA ARG A 215 -18.50 -9.60 1.15
C ARG A 215 -18.98 -8.45 2.03
N ASP A 216 -18.58 -8.45 3.29
CA ASP A 216 -18.73 -7.27 4.13
C ASP A 216 -17.72 -6.19 3.70
N PRO A 217 -18.17 -4.96 3.36
CA PRO A 217 -17.26 -3.85 3.05
C PRO A 217 -16.20 -3.58 4.12
N SER A 218 -16.49 -3.89 5.38
CA SER A 218 -15.53 -3.75 6.48
C SER A 218 -14.36 -4.75 6.41
N GLU A 219 -14.44 -5.80 5.61
CA GLU A 219 -13.32 -6.72 5.38
C GLU A 219 -12.19 -6.08 4.56
N VAL A 220 -12.52 -5.09 3.71
CA VAL A 220 -11.53 -4.41 2.87
C VAL A 220 -10.86 -3.29 3.66
N LEU A 221 -9.58 -3.45 3.95
CA LEU A 221 -8.77 -2.46 4.67
C LEU A 221 -8.66 -1.15 3.87
N ARG A 222 -8.77 -0.01 4.53
CA ARG A 222 -8.64 1.33 3.92
C ARG A 222 -7.33 1.98 4.37
N ILE A 223 -6.38 2.15 3.45
CA ILE A 223 -5.05 2.69 3.71
C ILE A 223 -4.92 4.04 3.02
N ALA A 224 -4.82 5.13 3.80
CA ALA A 224 -4.60 6.46 3.27
C ALA A 224 -3.10 6.76 3.11
N ASN A 225 -2.67 7.12 1.91
CA ASN A 225 -1.33 7.66 1.66
C ASN A 225 -1.37 9.18 1.75
N ILE A 226 -0.79 9.75 2.81
CA ILE A 226 -0.83 11.18 3.11
C ILE A 226 0.52 11.83 2.83
N VAL A 227 0.60 12.61 1.78
CA VAL A 227 1.78 13.43 1.47
C VAL A 227 1.73 14.72 2.28
N GLY A 228 2.84 15.11 2.88
CA GLY A 228 2.89 16.41 3.57
C GLY A 228 4.12 16.66 4.42
N ASN A 229 4.03 17.74 5.21
CA ASN A 229 5.03 18.13 6.19
C ASN A 229 4.37 18.50 7.52
N ILE A 230 5.01 18.10 8.60
CA ILE A 230 4.59 18.44 9.97
C ILE A 230 5.36 19.69 10.39
N ALA A 231 4.66 20.82 10.47
CA ALA A 231 5.25 22.13 10.77
C ALA A 231 5.25 22.45 12.26
N ASN A 232 6.20 23.29 12.70
CA ASN A 232 6.25 23.75 14.09
C ASN A 232 5.19 24.81 14.40
N GLN A 233 4.78 25.58 13.41
CA GLN A 233 3.79 26.67 13.54
C GLN A 233 2.99 26.80 12.23
N GLY A 234 1.77 27.30 12.36
CA GLY A 234 0.93 27.64 11.21
C GLY A 234 0.13 26.45 10.67
N GLY A 235 -0.70 26.76 9.68
CA GLY A 235 -1.41 25.79 8.85
C GLY A 235 -2.71 25.28 9.44
N SER A 236 -3.81 25.78 8.91
CA SER A 236 -5.13 25.16 9.00
C SER A 236 -5.71 25.11 7.59
N LYS A 237 -4.99 24.50 6.65
CA LYS A 237 -5.54 24.28 5.32
C LYS A 237 -6.33 22.97 5.35
N GLN A 238 -7.63 23.06 5.13
CA GLN A 238 -8.46 21.89 4.88
C GLN A 238 -7.85 21.05 3.76
N LEU A 239 -7.97 19.73 3.88
CA LEU A 239 -7.64 18.82 2.81
C LEU A 239 -8.47 19.17 1.56
N ARG A 240 -7.82 19.71 0.53
CA ARG A 240 -8.46 20.13 -0.73
C ARG A 240 -7.62 19.79 -1.93
N GLY A 241 -8.27 19.28 -2.96
CA GLY A 241 -7.64 18.99 -4.23
C GLY A 241 -6.48 18.02 -4.09
N SER A 242 -5.35 18.40 -4.69
CA SER A 242 -4.10 17.62 -4.70
C SER A 242 -3.01 18.23 -3.83
N ALA A 243 -3.33 19.15 -2.94
CA ALA A 243 -2.33 19.78 -2.08
C ALA A 243 -1.85 18.83 -0.98
N PRO A 244 -0.54 18.79 -0.70
CA PRO A 244 -0.01 18.11 0.47
C PRO A 244 -0.61 18.65 1.78
N LEU A 245 -0.67 17.80 2.80
CA LEU A 245 -1.11 18.20 4.13
C LEU A 245 0.04 18.94 4.85
N GLU A 246 -0.20 20.19 5.22
CA GLU A 246 0.75 21.02 5.96
C GLU A 246 0.10 21.51 7.25
N GLY A 247 0.77 21.37 8.39
CA GLY A 247 0.27 21.86 9.66
C GLY A 247 1.02 21.30 10.86
N THR A 248 0.61 21.77 12.04
CA THR A 248 1.17 21.29 13.32
C THR A 248 0.76 19.84 13.57
N SER A 249 1.44 19.16 14.49
CA SER A 249 1.09 17.80 14.91
C SER A 249 -0.37 17.69 15.39
N THR A 250 -0.86 18.70 16.11
CA THR A 250 -2.27 18.77 16.53
C THR A 250 -3.21 18.78 15.34
N TYR A 251 -2.94 19.63 14.36
CA TYR A 251 -3.76 19.71 13.15
C TYR A 251 -3.73 18.42 12.35
N TRP A 252 -2.56 17.78 12.20
CA TRP A 252 -2.45 16.46 11.60
C TRP A 252 -3.30 15.42 12.33
N ALA A 253 -3.22 15.38 13.67
CA ALA A 253 -4.00 14.42 14.45
C ALA A 253 -5.50 14.62 14.25
N GLU A 254 -6.01 15.86 14.30
CA GLU A 254 -7.41 16.19 14.04
C GLU A 254 -7.87 15.73 12.65
N MET A 255 -7.04 15.99 11.61
CA MET A 255 -7.36 15.56 10.25
C MET A 255 -7.38 14.03 10.10
N LEU A 256 -6.44 13.32 10.71
CA LEU A 256 -6.43 11.85 10.64
C LEU A 256 -7.60 11.24 11.42
N VAL A 257 -8.02 11.82 12.53
CA VAL A 257 -9.24 11.42 13.26
C VAL A 257 -10.47 11.59 12.36
N SER A 258 -10.63 12.76 11.74
CA SER A 258 -11.74 13.00 10.79
C SER A 258 -11.74 11.97 9.65
N LEU A 259 -10.59 11.68 9.05
CA LEU A 259 -10.48 10.67 8.00
C LEU A 259 -10.82 9.24 8.49
N ALA A 260 -10.44 8.89 9.72
CA ALA A 260 -10.78 7.61 10.30
C ALA A 260 -12.29 7.47 10.57
N VAL A 261 -12.91 8.52 11.11
CA VAL A 261 -14.34 8.52 11.50
C VAL A 261 -15.25 8.69 10.28
N GLU A 262 -15.00 9.71 9.47
CA GLU A 262 -15.88 10.08 8.36
C GLU A 262 -15.69 9.19 7.13
N LEU A 263 -14.44 8.82 6.82
CA LEU A 263 -14.07 8.02 5.65
C LEU A 263 -13.59 6.61 5.98
N ARG A 264 -13.65 6.22 7.26
CA ARG A 264 -13.37 4.84 7.71
C ARG A 264 -11.99 4.32 7.27
N PHE A 265 -10.96 5.20 7.25
CA PHE A 265 -9.60 4.74 7.04
C PHE A 265 -9.09 3.96 8.25
N ASP A 266 -8.49 2.81 8.00
CA ASP A 266 -7.94 1.87 9.00
C ASP A 266 -6.42 2.04 9.17
N ALA A 267 -5.77 2.70 8.23
CA ALA A 267 -4.33 2.93 8.27
C ALA A 267 -3.94 4.25 7.59
N PHE A 268 -2.90 4.89 8.14
CA PHE A 268 -2.32 6.12 7.62
C PHE A 268 -0.85 5.92 7.33
N VAL A 269 -0.46 6.05 6.06
CA VAL A 269 0.91 5.96 5.59
C VAL A 269 1.39 7.35 5.23
N PHE A 270 2.26 7.88 6.05
CA PHE A 270 2.86 9.22 5.88
C PHE A 270 3.93 9.20 4.79
N TRP A 271 3.82 10.13 3.85
CA TRP A 271 4.78 10.41 2.80
C TRP A 271 5.43 11.76 3.06
N PRO A 272 6.53 11.83 3.83
CA PRO A 272 7.17 13.09 4.14
C PRO A 272 7.74 13.72 2.87
N GLN A 273 7.42 14.99 2.61
CA GLN A 273 8.08 15.75 1.53
C GLN A 273 9.54 16.04 1.90
N GLU A 274 9.83 16.18 3.18
CA GLU A 274 11.18 16.24 3.72
C GLU A 274 11.51 14.92 4.44
N MET A 275 12.44 14.16 3.88
CA MET A 275 12.92 12.90 4.47
C MET A 275 13.86 13.18 5.64
N SER A 276 13.34 13.68 6.75
CA SER A 276 14.09 13.98 7.98
C SER A 276 13.67 13.09 9.14
N ARG A 277 14.60 12.93 10.11
CA ARG A 277 14.31 12.23 11.37
C ARG A 277 13.18 12.91 12.14
N GLU A 278 13.18 14.25 12.16
CA GLU A 278 12.18 15.05 12.85
C GLU A 278 10.77 14.74 12.37
N GLN A 279 10.55 14.64 11.04
CA GLN A 279 9.24 14.32 10.47
C GLN A 279 8.75 12.93 10.93
N VAL A 280 9.63 11.93 10.95
CA VAL A 280 9.28 10.57 11.39
C VAL A 280 9.01 10.53 12.88
N GLU A 281 9.86 11.16 13.71
CA GLU A 281 9.70 11.20 15.16
C GLU A 281 8.40 11.92 15.58
N ARG A 282 8.09 13.05 14.94
CA ARG A 282 6.83 13.77 15.20
C ARG A 282 5.60 12.96 14.80
N PHE A 283 5.64 12.30 13.64
CA PHE A 283 4.54 11.45 13.21
C PHE A 283 4.32 10.28 14.19
N ALA A 284 5.40 9.62 14.60
CA ALA A 284 5.34 8.46 15.48
C ALA A 284 5.00 8.79 16.94
N HIS A 285 5.54 9.89 17.48
CA HIS A 285 5.45 10.18 18.91
C HIS A 285 4.44 11.27 19.30
N GLU A 286 4.05 12.13 18.34
CA GLU A 286 3.06 13.18 18.60
C GLU A 286 1.71 12.85 17.95
N ILE A 287 1.71 12.48 16.65
CA ILE A 287 0.46 12.31 15.87
C ILE A 287 -0.18 10.94 16.12
N ALA A 288 0.55 9.86 15.92
CA ALA A 288 -0.02 8.52 16.03
C ALA A 288 -0.64 8.23 17.41
N PRO A 289 -0.01 8.59 18.55
CA PRO A 289 -0.62 8.44 19.87
C PRO A 289 -1.86 9.31 20.07
N ALA A 290 -1.82 10.58 19.62
CA ALA A 290 -2.95 11.51 19.76
C ALA A 290 -4.19 11.01 18.98
N VAL A 291 -3.99 10.46 17.77
CA VAL A 291 -5.08 9.88 16.97
C VAL A 291 -5.65 8.65 17.68
N ARG A 292 -4.81 7.72 18.18
CA ARG A 292 -5.29 6.53 18.90
C ARG A 292 -6.11 6.92 20.12
N GLU A 293 -5.61 7.84 20.95
CA GLU A 293 -6.30 8.34 22.15
C GLU A 293 -7.65 9.00 21.82
N ALA A 294 -7.72 9.82 20.76
CA ALA A 294 -8.95 10.47 20.33
C ALA A 294 -10.00 9.44 19.89
N LEU A 295 -9.61 8.45 19.10
CA LEU A 295 -10.53 7.40 18.62
C LEU A 295 -10.99 6.45 19.73
N GLU A 296 -10.18 6.19 20.74
CA GLU A 296 -10.59 5.44 21.94
C GLU A 296 -11.67 6.18 22.72
N LYS A 297 -11.55 7.51 22.84
CA LYS A 297 -12.56 8.35 23.51
C LYS A 297 -13.90 8.42 22.77
N GLU A 298 -13.89 8.36 21.42
CA GLU A 298 -15.13 8.32 20.62
C GLU A 298 -15.87 6.97 20.70
N GLN A 299 -15.20 5.93 21.15
CA GLN A 299 -15.79 4.58 21.29
C GLN A 299 -16.30 4.30 22.70
N ALA A 300 -15.91 5.12 23.70
CA ALA A 300 -16.29 4.99 25.10
C ALA A 300 -17.60 5.71 25.40
#